data_0347cdeee116f032e7265cea4f9dfa84
#
_entry.id   0347cdeee116f032e7265cea4f9dfa84
#
_cell.length_a   1.000
_cell.length_b   1.000
_cell.length_c   1.000
_cell.angle_alpha   90.00
_cell.angle_beta   90.00
_cell.angle_gamma   90.00
#
_symmetry.space_group_name_H-M   'P 1'
#
loop_
_entity.id
_entity.type
_entity.pdbx_description
1 polymer ?
#
loop_
_entity_poly.entity_id
_entity_poly.type
_entity_poly.pdbx_seq_one_letter_code
_entity_poly.pdbx_strand_id
1 'polypeptide(L)'
;MSAYTENAPTREEVDALPGATVIEFGTNWCGFCSAAQPYIAAAMAEHPGLRHLKIEDGKGRPLGRSFQVKLWPTLIFMKDGAEVARVVRPGSADVISEAAAKIG
;
A
#
# COMPACT_ATOMS: atom_id res chain seq x y z
N MET A 1 -14.41 0.52 7.78
CA MET A 1 -13.06 0.12 7.37
C MET A 1 -13.12 -0.44 5.96
N SER A 2 -12.27 0.04 5.07
CA SER A 2 -12.29 -0.41 3.68
C SER A 2 -11.61 -1.76 3.53
N ALA A 3 -12.16 -2.57 2.62
CA ALA A 3 -11.60 -3.87 2.29
C ALA A 3 -10.60 -3.74 1.13
N TYR A 4 -9.79 -4.75 0.94
CA TYR A 4 -8.95 -4.84 -0.25
C TYR A 4 -9.83 -5.07 -1.46
N THR A 5 -9.61 -4.32 -2.52
CA THR A 5 -10.41 -4.41 -3.74
C THR A 5 -9.79 -5.37 -4.75
N GLU A 6 -10.67 -6.11 -5.44
CA GLU A 6 -10.25 -6.96 -6.55
C GLU A 6 -10.05 -6.17 -7.83
N ASN A 7 -10.63 -4.96 -7.90
CA ASN A 7 -10.55 -4.10 -9.08
C ASN A 7 -9.26 -3.28 -9.02
N ALA A 8 -8.17 -3.88 -9.49
CA ALA A 8 -6.88 -3.23 -9.46
C ALA A 8 -6.63 -2.47 -10.77
N PRO A 9 -5.97 -1.30 -10.70
CA PRO A 9 -5.45 -0.65 -11.90
C PRO A 9 -4.32 -1.49 -12.48
N THR A 10 -3.94 -1.21 -13.72
CA THR A 10 -2.76 -1.83 -14.30
C THR A 10 -1.50 -1.16 -13.75
N ARG A 11 -0.35 -1.80 -13.90
CA ARG A 11 0.92 -1.19 -13.50
C ARG A 11 1.13 0.14 -14.25
N GLU A 12 0.79 0.16 -15.54
CA GLU A 12 0.92 1.37 -16.35
C GLU A 12 0.07 2.51 -15.81
N GLU A 13 -1.16 2.20 -15.40
CA GLU A 13 -2.06 3.21 -14.81
C GLU A 13 -1.50 3.74 -13.49
N VAL A 14 -0.94 2.86 -12.66
CA VAL A 14 -0.32 3.26 -11.39
C VAL A 14 0.88 4.17 -11.63
N ASP A 15 1.72 3.81 -12.58
CA ASP A 15 2.92 4.59 -12.91
C ASP A 15 2.58 5.97 -13.46
N ALA A 16 1.37 6.14 -13.99
CA ALA A 16 0.90 7.42 -14.52
C ALA A 16 0.24 8.31 -13.47
N LEU A 17 0.01 7.82 -12.24
CA LEU A 17 -0.63 8.62 -11.20
C LEU A 17 0.29 9.74 -10.73
N PRO A 18 -0.18 11.00 -10.74
CA PRO A 18 0.63 12.11 -10.25
C PRO A 18 0.57 12.20 -8.73
N GLY A 19 1.59 12.80 -8.14
CA GLY A 19 1.64 13.05 -6.71
C GLY A 19 1.93 11.81 -5.89
N ALA A 20 1.50 11.84 -4.64
CA ALA A 20 1.82 10.81 -3.65
C ALA A 20 0.72 9.74 -3.58
N THR A 21 1.13 8.48 -3.67
CA THR A 21 0.22 7.34 -3.60
C THR A 21 0.82 6.25 -2.72
N VAL A 22 0.00 5.69 -1.85
CA VAL A 22 0.35 4.49 -1.08
C VAL A 22 -0.49 3.34 -1.63
N ILE A 23 0.16 2.26 -2.03
CA ILE A 23 -0.53 1.05 -2.47
C ILE A 23 -0.32 -0.02 -1.41
N GLU A 24 -1.42 -0.45 -0.81
CA GLU A 24 -1.40 -1.49 0.20
C GLU A 24 -1.85 -2.80 -0.44
N PHE A 25 -0.94 -3.78 -0.48
CA PHE A 25 -1.23 -5.12 -1.01
C PHE A 25 -1.52 -6.09 0.12
N GLY A 26 -2.61 -6.82 0.00
CA GLY A 26 -2.97 -7.81 0.99
C GLY A 26 -4.24 -8.54 0.60
N THR A 27 -4.87 -9.21 1.56
CA THR A 27 -6.15 -9.87 1.37
C THR A 27 -7.04 -9.66 2.59
N ASN A 28 -8.35 -9.85 2.40
CA ASN A 28 -9.31 -9.68 3.50
C ASN A 28 -9.27 -10.83 4.51
N TRP A 29 -8.59 -11.92 4.17
CA TRP A 29 -8.50 -13.13 5.02
C TRP A 29 -7.10 -13.35 5.58
N CYS A 30 -6.21 -12.39 5.43
CA CYS A 30 -4.82 -12.50 5.88
C CYS A 30 -4.68 -11.97 7.31
N GLY A 31 -4.21 -12.82 8.23
CA GLY A 31 -4.04 -12.44 9.63
C GLY A 31 -3.04 -11.30 9.83
N PHE A 32 -1.93 -11.31 9.09
CA PHE A 32 -0.95 -10.24 9.17
C PHE A 32 -1.52 -8.91 8.66
N CYS A 33 -2.39 -8.97 7.64
CA CYS A 33 -3.05 -7.78 7.11
C CYS A 33 -4.01 -7.20 8.16
N SER A 34 -4.81 -8.05 8.78
CA SER A 34 -5.74 -7.62 9.84
C SER A 34 -5.00 -7.01 11.02
N ALA A 35 -3.91 -7.65 11.45
CA ALA A 35 -3.11 -7.16 12.58
C ALA A 35 -2.47 -5.80 12.29
N ALA A 36 -2.15 -5.51 11.03
CA ALA A 36 -1.52 -4.25 10.66
C ALA A 36 -2.51 -3.10 10.48
N GLN A 37 -3.81 -3.37 10.33
CA GLN A 37 -4.80 -2.32 10.04
C GLN A 37 -4.79 -1.15 11.03
N PRO A 38 -4.72 -1.36 12.36
CA PRO A 38 -4.66 -0.23 13.28
C PRO A 38 -3.45 0.68 13.05
N TYR A 39 -2.30 0.10 12.74
CA TYR A 39 -1.08 0.87 12.46
C TYR A 39 -1.21 1.67 11.16
N ILE A 40 -1.76 1.02 10.13
CA ILE A 40 -1.95 1.66 8.83
C ILE A 40 -2.97 2.80 8.95
N ALA A 41 -4.08 2.56 9.62
CA ALA A 41 -5.12 3.58 9.81
C ALA A 41 -4.58 4.79 10.56
N ALA A 42 -3.81 4.56 11.64
CA ALA A 42 -3.24 5.65 12.43
C ALA A 42 -2.26 6.48 11.59
N ALA A 43 -1.39 5.83 10.82
CA ALA A 43 -0.42 6.53 9.98
C ALA A 43 -1.12 7.33 8.87
N MET A 44 -2.11 6.72 8.20
CA MET A 44 -2.80 7.40 7.10
C MET A 44 -3.63 8.58 7.61
N ALA A 45 -4.13 8.54 8.84
CA ALA A 45 -4.83 9.66 9.43
C ALA A 45 -3.93 10.89 9.59
N GLU A 46 -2.63 10.68 9.76
CA GLU A 46 -1.64 11.77 9.84
C GLU A 46 -1.22 12.31 8.48
N HIS A 47 -1.60 11.62 7.40
CA HIS A 47 -1.22 11.99 6.03
C HIS A 47 -2.46 11.99 5.11
N PRO A 48 -3.47 12.85 5.40
CA PRO A 48 -4.74 12.79 4.67
C PRO A 48 -4.65 13.17 3.20
N GLY A 49 -3.55 13.79 2.79
CA GLY A 49 -3.34 14.15 1.39
C GLY A 49 -2.86 13.00 0.50
N LEU A 50 -2.51 11.86 1.08
CA LEU A 50 -2.02 10.73 0.30
C LEU A 50 -3.19 9.95 -0.32
N ARG A 51 -3.03 9.58 -1.59
CA ARG A 51 -3.94 8.64 -2.22
C ARG A 51 -3.61 7.24 -1.68
N HIS A 52 -4.61 6.57 -1.14
CA HIS A 52 -4.41 5.24 -0.54
C HIS A 52 -5.23 4.21 -1.30
N LEU A 53 -4.55 3.28 -1.95
CA LEU A 53 -5.18 2.20 -2.70
C LEU A 53 -4.97 0.89 -1.94
N LYS A 54 -6.06 0.19 -1.64
CA LYS A 54 -6.01 -1.13 -0.98
C LYS A 54 -6.35 -2.17 -2.01
N ILE A 55 -5.36 -2.91 -2.48
CA ILE A 55 -5.47 -3.81 -3.62
C ILE A 55 -5.29 -5.25 -3.16
N GLU A 56 -6.21 -6.13 -3.55
CA GLU A 56 -6.06 -7.56 -3.27
C GLU A 56 -4.90 -8.10 -4.11
N ASP A 57 -4.02 -8.83 -3.44
CA ASP A 57 -2.90 -9.52 -4.09
C ASP A 57 -3.15 -11.02 -4.06
N GLY A 58 -2.27 -11.78 -4.73
CA GLY A 58 -2.36 -13.23 -4.75
C GLY A 58 -2.24 -13.80 -6.16
N LYS A 59 -2.54 -15.07 -6.26
CA LYS A 59 -2.47 -15.79 -7.54
C LYS A 59 -3.44 -15.16 -8.55
N GLY A 60 -2.94 -14.87 -9.74
CA GLY A 60 -3.74 -14.24 -10.78
C GLY A 60 -3.93 -12.73 -10.62
N ARG A 61 -3.19 -12.11 -9.71
CA ARG A 61 -3.26 -10.68 -9.45
C ARG A 61 -1.95 -10.02 -9.92
N PRO A 62 -1.90 -9.46 -11.14
CA PRO A 62 -0.63 -9.03 -11.73
C PRO A 62 0.00 -7.79 -11.10
N LEU A 63 -0.78 -6.90 -10.48
CA LEU A 63 -0.21 -5.64 -9.99
C LEU A 63 0.83 -5.88 -8.88
N GLY A 64 0.52 -6.70 -7.88
CA GLY A 64 1.48 -7.02 -6.82
C GLY A 64 2.72 -7.70 -7.36
N ARG A 65 2.55 -8.59 -8.34
CA ARG A 65 3.67 -9.26 -8.99
C ARG A 65 4.57 -8.26 -9.71
N SER A 66 3.99 -7.22 -10.31
CA SER A 66 4.75 -6.19 -11.02
C SER A 66 5.66 -5.39 -10.07
N PHE A 67 5.34 -5.37 -8.78
CA PHE A 67 6.17 -4.76 -7.73
C PHE A 67 6.98 -5.82 -6.96
N GLN A 68 6.93 -7.08 -7.37
CA GLN A 68 7.63 -8.18 -6.70
C GLN A 68 7.20 -8.34 -5.24
N VAL A 69 5.92 -8.14 -4.97
CA VAL A 69 5.37 -8.34 -3.62
C VAL A 69 5.39 -9.83 -3.28
N LYS A 70 5.93 -10.17 -2.11
CA LYS A 70 6.07 -11.55 -1.64
C LYS A 70 5.27 -11.82 -0.37
N LEU A 71 5.18 -10.84 0.52
CA LEU A 71 4.54 -10.98 1.82
C LEU A 71 3.45 -9.92 1.97
N TRP A 72 2.46 -10.19 2.81
CA TRP A 72 1.35 -9.29 3.06
C TRP A 72 1.26 -8.89 4.54
N PRO A 73 0.85 -7.66 4.84
CA PRO A 73 0.67 -6.58 3.86
C PRO A 73 2.01 -6.00 3.44
N THR A 74 2.06 -5.50 2.21
CA THR A 74 3.17 -4.70 1.71
C THR A 74 2.61 -3.36 1.28
N LEU A 75 3.19 -2.27 1.78
CA LEU A 75 2.82 -0.92 1.41
C LEU A 75 3.92 -0.33 0.52
N ILE A 76 3.53 0.08 -0.68
CA ILE A 76 4.44 0.70 -1.65
C ILE A 76 4.13 2.20 -1.66
N PHE A 77 5.16 3.01 -1.43
CA PHE A 77 5.02 4.47 -1.36
C PHE A 77 5.56 5.07 -2.65
N MET A 78 4.66 5.66 -3.44
CA MET A 78 4.95 6.17 -4.78
C MET A 78 4.91 7.69 -4.81
N LYS A 79 5.77 8.29 -5.62
CA LYS A 79 5.73 9.72 -5.90
C LYS A 79 5.90 9.91 -7.41
N ASP A 80 4.88 10.49 -8.04
CA ASP A 80 4.89 10.76 -9.50
C ASP A 80 5.34 9.55 -10.33
N GLY A 81 4.78 8.38 -9.99
CA GLY A 81 5.03 7.14 -10.74
C GLY A 81 6.27 6.37 -10.35
N ALA A 82 7.04 6.84 -9.35
CA ALA A 82 8.24 6.15 -8.91
C ALA A 82 8.08 5.61 -7.49
N GLU A 83 8.51 4.37 -7.27
CA GLU A 83 8.55 3.80 -5.93
C GLU A 83 9.68 4.47 -5.14
N VAL A 84 9.34 5.10 -4.02
CA VAL A 84 10.29 5.81 -3.15
C VAL A 84 10.65 4.96 -1.93
N ALA A 85 9.68 4.22 -1.40
CA ALA A 85 9.89 3.39 -0.22
C ALA A 85 8.86 2.26 -0.20
N ARG A 86 9.14 1.24 0.61
CA ARG A 86 8.15 0.21 0.90
C ARG A 86 8.29 -0.26 2.33
N VAL A 87 7.19 -0.72 2.89
CA VAL A 87 7.14 -1.28 4.23
C VAL A 87 6.43 -2.62 4.13
N VAL A 88 7.08 -3.66 4.66
CA VAL A 88 6.54 -5.02 4.65
C VAL A 88 6.21 -5.41 6.08
N ARG A 89 4.96 -5.79 6.32
CA ARG A 89 4.48 -6.26 7.63
C ARG A 89 4.87 -5.30 8.76
N PRO A 90 4.37 -4.05 8.72
CA PRO A 90 4.77 -3.05 9.72
C PRO A 90 4.39 -3.47 11.13
N GLY A 91 5.29 -3.21 12.06
CA GLY A 91 5.08 -3.49 13.49
C GLY A 91 4.66 -2.27 14.28
N SER A 92 4.52 -1.10 13.64
CA SER A 92 4.11 0.14 14.29
C SER A 92 3.59 1.13 13.26
N ALA A 93 2.86 2.15 13.74
CA ALA A 93 2.44 3.25 12.87
C ALA A 93 3.62 4.11 12.45
N ASP A 94 4.64 4.22 13.29
CA ASP A 94 5.80 5.10 13.03
C ASP A 94 6.56 4.73 11.77
N VAL A 95 6.80 3.44 11.52
CA VAL A 95 7.52 3.02 10.31
C VAL A 95 6.75 3.36 9.04
N ILE A 96 5.42 3.34 9.13
CA ILE A 96 4.56 3.72 8.00
C ILE A 96 4.59 5.22 7.80
N SER A 97 4.49 6.00 8.90
CA SER A 97 4.53 7.47 8.83
C SER A 97 5.87 7.96 8.31
N GLU A 98 6.98 7.33 8.68
CA GLU A 98 8.30 7.68 8.15
C GLU A 98 8.36 7.51 6.64
N ALA A 99 7.83 6.41 6.12
CA ALA A 99 7.79 6.18 4.68
C ALA A 99 6.85 7.17 3.99
N ALA A 100 5.69 7.44 4.59
CA ALA A 100 4.72 8.40 4.05
C ALA A 100 5.29 9.80 3.94
N ALA A 101 6.12 10.21 4.91
CA ALA A 101 6.76 11.53 4.91
C ALA A 101 7.69 11.71 3.71
N LYS A 102 8.20 10.63 3.13
CA LYS A 102 9.10 10.70 1.98
C LYS A 102 8.38 11.09 0.69
N ILE A 103 7.08 10.91 0.63
CA ILE A 103 6.29 11.17 -0.58
C ILE A 103 5.24 12.27 -0.39
N GLY A 104 5.00 12.65 0.84
CA GLY A 104 3.97 13.63 1.18
C GLY A 104 4.39 15.09 1.17
#